data_a58ea339ee1303afbeddec68906f8ac0
#
_entry.id   a58ea339ee1303afbeddec68906f8ac0
#
_cell.length_a   1.000
_cell.length_b   1.000
_cell.length_c   1.000
_cell.angle_alpha   90.00
_cell.angle_beta   90.00
_cell.angle_gamma   90.00
#
_symmetry.space_group_name_H-M   'P 1'
#
loop_
_entity.id
_entity.type
_entity.pdbx_description
1 polymer ?
#
loop_
_entity_poly.entity_id
_entity_poly.type
_entity_poly.pdbx_seq_one_letter_code
_entity_poly.pdbx_strand_id
1 'polypeptide(L)'
;MIGVPMLNCSDGGLELRAGDRMLRFPTVWLRDNCPCSECVDPGSGQKLKDITDVPNGVVVSAAEDAGESVVVTYAPDRHQSVFTRSWLAAHALESRGGGDGRTEDDKELWLPADLAPATGRRPEESWPRYLAESAARARTLDAVLRLGFALLHDVPAEAGRVLGVAASFGFVRETNYGQLFDVRIEPRPGNLAYTCRQILPHTDNPYRDPVPTIQLLHCLRAADDGGETGLVDGFAAATALRAADAPTFELLARTPVPFGYTDNGTDLRASQPLIQLDPRGRVRAVRFNHRSTRPLRLPYAEIAAFYAAYLAWAELLARPERRLNLRLAPGDCLIFDNTRILHARTAFGGSGGRHLQGCYADLDGLASTLAVLRTGQEKA
;
A
#
# COMPACT_ATOMS: atom_id res chain seq x y z
N MET A 1 9.55 41.44 28.25
CA MET A 1 9.34 40.62 27.05
C MET A 1 7.84 40.32 26.98
N ILE A 2 7.11 40.92 26.02
CA ILE A 2 5.69 40.67 25.80
C ILE A 2 5.60 39.26 25.23
N GLY A 3 5.08 38.32 26.03
CA GLY A 3 4.90 36.92 25.60
C GLY A 3 3.98 36.90 24.37
N VAL A 4 4.41 36.19 23.31
CA VAL A 4 3.56 35.96 22.13
C VAL A 4 2.27 35.26 22.61
N PRO A 5 1.08 35.80 22.30
CA PRO A 5 -0.18 35.22 22.77
C PRO A 5 -0.28 33.76 22.36
N MET A 6 -0.80 32.91 23.25
CA MET A 6 -0.97 31.46 22.98
C MET A 6 -2.01 31.21 21.90
N LEU A 7 -2.88 32.15 21.64
CA LEU A 7 -3.98 32.10 20.68
C LEU A 7 -4.10 33.47 19.99
N ASN A 8 -4.16 33.49 18.68
CA ASN A 8 -4.34 34.72 17.90
C ASN A 8 -5.36 34.47 16.76
N CYS A 9 -6.23 35.45 16.52
CA CYS A 9 -7.12 35.47 15.36
C CYS A 9 -6.59 36.47 14.36
N SER A 10 -6.48 36.06 13.12
CA SER A 10 -6.16 36.93 11.98
C SER A 10 -7.26 36.83 10.93
N ASP A 11 -7.28 37.75 9.97
CA ASP A 11 -8.24 37.74 8.86
C ASP A 11 -8.23 36.43 8.06
N GLY A 12 -7.14 35.65 8.16
CA GLY A 12 -6.97 34.37 7.47
C GLY A 12 -7.33 33.13 8.29
N GLY A 13 -7.58 33.26 9.62
CA GLY A 13 -7.87 32.11 10.47
C GLY A 13 -7.36 32.20 11.90
N LEU A 14 -7.08 31.04 12.48
CA LEU A 14 -6.61 30.85 13.84
C LEU A 14 -5.11 30.50 13.85
N GLU A 15 -4.34 31.15 14.72
CA GLU A 15 -2.97 30.78 15.05
C GLU A 15 -2.92 30.27 16.50
N LEU A 16 -2.37 29.08 16.69
CA LEU A 16 -2.24 28.42 17.98
C LEU A 16 -0.77 28.07 18.24
N ARG A 17 -0.23 28.47 19.39
CA ARG A 17 1.09 28.08 19.84
C ARG A 17 1.06 26.73 20.53
N ALA A 18 1.87 25.79 20.01
CA ALA A 18 2.08 24.46 20.57
C ALA A 18 3.59 24.23 20.80
N GLY A 19 4.04 24.47 22.04
CA GLY A 19 5.46 24.52 22.38
C GLY A 19 6.18 25.63 21.61
N ASP A 20 7.24 25.29 20.88
CA ASP A 20 8.00 26.24 20.04
C ASP A 20 7.42 26.45 18.64
N ARG A 21 6.35 25.73 18.30
CA ARG A 21 5.74 25.79 16.97
C ARG A 21 4.49 26.68 16.99
N MET A 22 4.28 27.42 15.89
CA MET A 22 3.02 28.12 15.59
C MET A 22 2.23 27.27 14.60
N LEU A 23 1.06 26.85 14.98
CA LEU A 23 0.12 26.11 14.12
C LEU A 23 -0.89 27.09 13.54
N ARG A 24 -1.17 26.96 12.24
CA ARG A 24 -2.09 27.85 11.53
C ARG A 24 -3.23 27.06 10.90
N PHE A 25 -4.43 27.60 11.06
CA PHE A 25 -5.66 26.96 10.58
C PHE A 25 -6.51 27.99 9.83
N PRO A 26 -6.69 27.82 8.50
CA PRO A 26 -7.56 28.71 7.72
C PRO A 26 -9.00 28.66 8.22
N THR A 27 -9.70 29.78 8.18
CA THR A 27 -11.09 29.88 8.67
C THR A 27 -12.03 28.87 8.02
N VAL A 28 -11.99 28.75 6.69
CA VAL A 28 -12.84 27.82 5.95
C VAL A 28 -12.59 26.38 6.37
N TRP A 29 -11.32 26.02 6.61
CA TRP A 29 -10.94 24.70 7.08
C TRP A 29 -11.49 24.41 8.48
N LEU A 30 -11.39 25.35 9.42
CA LEU A 30 -11.96 25.21 10.76
C LEU A 30 -13.48 25.07 10.70
N ARG A 31 -14.15 25.92 9.89
CA ARG A 31 -15.61 25.89 9.78
C ARG A 31 -16.13 24.60 9.18
N ASP A 32 -15.46 24.08 8.15
CA ASP A 32 -15.79 22.81 7.51
C ASP A 32 -15.56 21.59 8.41
N ASN A 33 -14.59 21.68 9.33
CA ASN A 33 -14.24 20.59 10.25
C ASN A 33 -14.82 20.79 11.66
N CYS A 34 -15.91 21.55 11.80
CA CYS A 34 -16.59 21.72 13.06
C CYS A 34 -17.10 20.38 13.61
N PRO A 35 -16.75 19.98 14.86
CA PRO A 35 -17.11 18.68 15.40
C PRO A 35 -18.48 18.67 16.12
N CYS A 36 -19.23 19.77 16.13
CA CYS A 36 -20.51 19.84 16.85
C CYS A 36 -21.59 18.95 16.21
N SER A 37 -22.61 18.58 16.99
CA SER A 37 -23.69 17.69 16.55
C SER A 37 -24.61 18.28 15.46
N GLU A 38 -24.52 19.57 15.17
CA GLU A 38 -25.20 20.18 14.02
C GLU A 38 -24.42 20.03 12.72
N CYS A 39 -23.12 19.79 12.81
CA CYS A 39 -22.21 19.65 11.66
C CYS A 39 -21.78 18.20 11.38
N VAL A 40 -21.74 17.36 12.43
CA VAL A 40 -21.32 15.97 12.34
C VAL A 40 -22.31 15.08 13.08
N ASP A 41 -22.76 14.04 12.43
CA ASP A 41 -23.63 13.04 13.05
C ASP A 41 -22.83 12.23 14.10
N PRO A 42 -23.25 12.25 15.39
CA PRO A 42 -22.50 11.59 16.45
C PRO A 42 -22.49 10.06 16.33
N GLY A 43 -23.43 9.48 15.60
CA GLY A 43 -23.51 8.02 15.42
C GLY A 43 -22.59 7.48 14.32
N SER A 44 -22.56 8.17 13.19
CA SER A 44 -21.77 7.75 12.01
C SER A 44 -20.46 8.51 11.85
N GLY A 45 -20.28 9.64 12.50
CA GLY A 45 -19.15 10.55 12.30
C GLY A 45 -19.15 11.28 10.94
N GLN A 46 -20.23 11.16 10.17
CA GLN A 46 -20.36 11.82 8.87
C GLN A 46 -20.77 13.27 8.99
N LYS A 47 -20.29 14.12 8.07
CA LYS A 47 -20.72 15.51 7.98
C LYS A 47 -22.20 15.57 7.63
N LEU A 48 -22.96 16.36 8.38
CA LEU A 48 -24.39 16.63 8.14
C LEU A 48 -24.63 17.81 7.19
N LYS A 49 -23.58 18.59 6.93
CA LYS A 49 -23.62 19.76 6.05
C LYS A 49 -22.67 19.56 4.87
N ASP A 50 -23.08 20.09 3.73
CA ASP A 50 -22.25 20.16 2.53
C ASP A 50 -21.24 21.31 2.64
N ILE A 51 -20.17 21.27 1.85
CA ILE A 51 -19.19 22.36 1.78
C ILE A 51 -19.84 23.67 1.31
N THR A 52 -20.90 23.59 0.53
CA THR A 52 -21.69 24.73 0.05
C THR A 52 -22.49 25.42 1.15
N ASP A 53 -22.68 24.79 2.31
CA ASP A 53 -23.34 25.38 3.48
C ASP A 53 -22.39 26.26 4.30
N VAL A 54 -21.08 26.22 4.02
CA VAL A 54 -20.11 27.13 4.61
C VAL A 54 -20.30 28.52 3.97
N PRO A 55 -20.59 29.59 4.76
CA PRO A 55 -20.87 30.89 4.18
C PRO A 55 -19.69 31.43 3.36
N ASN A 56 -19.99 32.03 2.22
CA ASN A 56 -18.98 32.78 1.46
C ASN A 56 -18.44 33.93 2.31
N GLY A 57 -17.11 34.09 2.35
CA GLY A 57 -16.47 35.12 3.15
C GLY A 57 -16.51 34.85 4.66
N VAL A 58 -16.66 33.57 5.07
CA VAL A 58 -16.57 33.18 6.48
C VAL A 58 -15.25 33.63 7.09
N VAL A 59 -15.30 34.24 8.25
CA VAL A 59 -14.13 34.69 9.02
C VAL A 59 -14.24 34.24 10.48
N VAL A 60 -13.11 34.07 11.15
CA VAL A 60 -13.09 33.90 12.61
C VAL A 60 -13.34 35.26 13.24
N SER A 61 -14.49 35.41 13.88
CA SER A 61 -14.86 36.66 14.57
C SER A 61 -14.35 36.72 16.01
N ALA A 62 -14.17 35.56 16.66
CA ALA A 62 -13.57 35.44 17.99
C ALA A 62 -12.97 34.04 18.18
N ALA A 63 -11.95 33.95 19.03
CA ALA A 63 -11.47 32.68 19.55
C ALA A 63 -11.14 32.83 21.03
N GLU A 64 -11.59 31.86 21.83
CA GLU A 64 -11.43 31.85 23.28
C GLU A 64 -10.65 30.60 23.69
N ASP A 65 -9.70 30.81 24.60
CA ASP A 65 -8.95 29.74 25.22
C ASP A 65 -9.75 29.13 26.36
N ALA A 66 -10.22 27.90 26.20
CA ALA A 66 -10.95 27.15 27.21
C ALA A 66 -10.08 26.04 27.85
N GLY A 67 -8.77 26.26 27.99
CA GLY A 67 -7.82 25.32 28.55
C GLY A 67 -7.47 24.17 27.58
N GLU A 68 -8.06 22.99 27.76
CA GLU A 68 -7.86 21.85 26.86
C GLU A 68 -8.51 22.01 25.49
N SER A 69 -9.33 23.05 25.31
CA SER A 69 -10.06 23.32 24.09
C SER A 69 -9.94 24.78 23.65
N VAL A 70 -10.23 25.04 22.40
CA VAL A 70 -10.37 26.37 21.80
C VAL A 70 -11.78 26.48 21.25
N VAL A 71 -12.50 27.54 21.67
CA VAL A 71 -13.84 27.89 21.15
C VAL A 71 -13.65 28.93 20.05
N VAL A 72 -14.08 28.60 18.83
CA VAL A 72 -13.96 29.47 17.65
C VAL A 72 -15.35 29.92 17.22
N THR A 73 -15.59 31.24 17.17
CA THR A 73 -16.83 31.83 16.68
C THR A 73 -16.62 32.40 15.29
N TYR A 74 -17.57 32.17 14.39
CA TYR A 74 -17.50 32.63 13.00
C TYR A 74 -18.50 33.72 12.69
N ALA A 75 -18.19 34.51 11.66
CA ALA A 75 -19.12 35.42 11.02
C ALA A 75 -19.24 35.04 9.54
N PRO A 76 -20.40 35.23 8.89
CA PRO A 76 -21.59 35.93 9.39
C PRO A 76 -22.58 35.06 10.18
N ASP A 77 -22.43 33.72 10.19
CA ASP A 77 -23.43 32.78 10.71
C ASP A 77 -23.44 32.64 12.24
N ARG A 78 -22.50 33.23 12.95
CA ARG A 78 -22.31 33.14 14.40
C ARG A 78 -22.15 31.72 14.92
N HIS A 79 -21.83 30.79 14.06
CA HIS A 79 -21.58 29.40 14.44
C HIS A 79 -20.39 29.31 15.39
N GLN A 80 -20.41 28.35 16.32
CA GLN A 80 -19.31 28.08 17.23
C GLN A 80 -18.80 26.65 17.05
N SER A 81 -17.48 26.51 16.99
CA SER A 81 -16.79 25.23 17.01
C SER A 81 -15.93 25.10 18.26
N VAL A 82 -15.96 23.94 18.90
CA VAL A 82 -15.09 23.63 20.04
C VAL A 82 -14.10 22.57 19.59
N PHE A 83 -12.83 22.95 19.45
CA PHE A 83 -11.75 22.03 19.08
C PHE A 83 -10.89 21.71 20.29
N THR A 84 -10.57 20.43 20.53
CA THR A 84 -9.53 20.10 21.52
C THR A 84 -8.16 20.50 20.98
N ARG A 85 -7.25 20.92 21.86
CA ARG A 85 -5.87 21.25 21.49
C ARG A 85 -5.14 20.04 20.89
N SER A 86 -5.41 18.85 21.42
CA SER A 86 -4.86 17.59 20.88
C SER A 86 -5.32 17.34 19.44
N TRP A 87 -6.60 17.58 19.14
CA TRP A 87 -7.13 17.43 17.77
C TRP A 87 -6.48 18.44 16.81
N LEU A 88 -6.39 19.71 17.20
CA LEU A 88 -5.72 20.74 16.40
C LEU A 88 -4.25 20.38 16.15
N ALA A 89 -3.53 19.92 17.18
CA ALA A 89 -2.13 19.51 17.02
C ALA A 89 -1.96 18.31 16.07
N ALA A 90 -2.86 17.33 16.16
CA ALA A 90 -2.86 16.16 15.30
C ALA A 90 -3.18 16.48 13.82
N HIS A 91 -3.96 17.55 13.57
CA HIS A 91 -4.41 17.96 12.23
C HIS A 91 -3.70 19.22 11.72
N ALA A 92 -2.59 19.61 12.33
CA ALA A 92 -1.84 20.80 11.92
C ALA A 92 -1.38 20.67 10.45
N LEU A 93 -1.76 21.65 9.62
CA LEU A 93 -1.53 21.64 8.16
C LEU A 93 -0.04 21.61 7.77
N GLU A 94 0.84 22.13 8.64
CA GLU A 94 2.28 22.15 8.43
C GLU A 94 3.00 20.92 9.00
N SER A 95 2.29 20.03 9.68
CA SER A 95 2.89 18.79 10.13
C SER A 95 3.15 17.87 8.94
N ARG A 96 4.38 17.44 8.76
CA ARG A 96 4.79 16.47 7.73
C ARG A 96 4.21 15.06 7.97
N GLY A 97 3.39 14.88 9.01
CA GLY A 97 2.78 13.62 9.38
C GLY A 97 1.35 13.53 8.87
N GLY A 98 1.09 12.63 7.97
CA GLY A 98 -0.23 12.37 7.41
C GLY A 98 -0.09 11.79 6.00
N GLY A 99 0.86 10.91 5.78
CA GLY A 99 0.84 9.99 4.66
C GLY A 99 -0.34 9.02 4.84
N ASP A 100 -0.94 8.59 3.75
CA ASP A 100 -1.96 7.53 3.75
C ASP A 100 -1.35 6.14 4.06
N GLY A 101 -0.12 6.11 4.59
CA GLY A 101 0.63 4.89 4.91
C GLY A 101 1.08 4.10 3.68
N ARG A 102 1.02 4.68 2.47
CA ARG A 102 1.23 3.98 1.20
C ARG A 102 2.50 4.37 0.44
N THR A 103 3.26 5.33 0.95
CA THR A 103 4.49 5.80 0.29
C THR A 103 5.74 5.18 0.88
N GLU A 104 6.88 5.30 0.19
CA GLU A 104 8.17 4.80 0.66
C GLU A 104 8.56 5.31 2.05
N ASP A 105 8.19 6.56 2.39
CA ASP A 105 8.50 7.15 3.70
C ASP A 105 7.72 6.49 4.86
N ASP A 106 6.59 5.85 4.54
CA ASP A 106 5.76 5.15 5.52
C ASP A 106 6.18 3.68 5.70
N LYS A 107 7.17 3.21 4.92
CA LYS A 107 7.58 1.81 4.83
C LYS A 107 8.97 1.59 5.42
N GLU A 108 9.19 0.40 5.89
CA GLU A 108 10.52 -0.11 6.22
C GLU A 108 11.08 -0.80 4.96
N LEU A 109 12.02 -0.10 4.29
CA LEU A 109 12.70 -0.64 3.12
C LEU A 109 13.72 -1.70 3.57
N TRP A 110 13.85 -2.77 2.81
CA TRP A 110 14.72 -3.88 3.20
C TRP A 110 15.52 -4.46 2.04
N LEU A 111 16.63 -5.08 2.42
CA LEU A 111 17.40 -6.03 1.61
C LEU A 111 17.31 -7.43 2.26
N PRO A 112 17.56 -8.52 1.53
CA PRO A 112 17.49 -9.88 2.08
C PRO A 112 18.29 -10.10 3.37
N ALA A 113 19.44 -9.44 3.51
CA ALA A 113 20.27 -9.51 4.70
C ALA A 113 19.55 -9.00 5.97
N ASP A 114 18.68 -8.00 5.84
CA ASP A 114 17.92 -7.44 6.95
C ASP A 114 16.87 -8.41 7.51
N LEU A 115 16.46 -9.38 6.69
CA LEU A 115 15.45 -10.39 6.96
C LEU A 115 16.01 -11.81 6.99
N ALA A 116 17.33 -11.95 7.14
CA ALA A 116 17.95 -13.25 7.33
C ALA A 116 17.40 -13.94 8.60
N PRO A 117 17.28 -15.29 8.63
CA PRO A 117 16.73 -16.00 9.81
C PRO A 117 17.39 -15.60 11.12
N ALA A 118 18.70 -15.36 11.12
CA ALA A 118 19.46 -14.96 12.29
C ALA A 118 19.05 -13.60 12.87
N THR A 119 18.37 -12.74 12.12
CA THR A 119 17.91 -11.41 12.60
C THR A 119 16.62 -11.50 13.41
N GLY A 120 15.85 -12.58 13.29
CA GLY A 120 14.52 -12.73 13.88
C GLY A 120 13.48 -11.72 13.37
N ARG A 121 13.78 -11.00 12.26
CA ARG A 121 12.94 -9.91 11.73
C ARG A 121 12.01 -10.35 10.62
N ARG A 122 12.13 -11.62 10.15
CA ARG A 122 11.23 -12.13 9.11
C ARG A 122 9.80 -12.18 9.64
N PRO A 123 8.83 -11.62 8.91
CA PRO A 123 7.45 -11.56 9.37
C PRO A 123 6.74 -12.90 9.17
N GLU A 124 6.90 -13.79 10.13
CA GLU A 124 6.33 -15.14 10.15
C GLU A 124 5.41 -15.31 11.36
N GLU A 125 4.27 -15.98 11.17
CA GLU A 125 3.32 -16.31 12.23
C GLU A 125 2.62 -17.63 11.92
N SER A 126 2.15 -18.37 12.93
CA SER A 126 1.34 -19.55 12.69
C SER A 126 -0.13 -19.19 12.49
N TRP A 127 -0.80 -19.82 11.55
CA TRP A 127 -2.20 -19.57 11.26
C TRP A 127 -3.13 -19.81 12.47
N PRO A 128 -3.00 -20.89 13.26
CA PRO A 128 -3.78 -21.05 14.47
C PRO A 128 -3.63 -19.90 15.44
N ARG A 129 -2.42 -19.39 15.64
CA ARG A 129 -2.15 -18.26 16.53
C ARG A 129 -2.68 -16.95 15.96
N TYR A 130 -2.54 -16.73 14.67
CA TYR A 130 -3.12 -15.58 13.97
C TYR A 130 -4.65 -15.51 14.17
N LEU A 131 -5.35 -16.67 14.16
CA LEU A 131 -6.79 -16.73 14.39
C LEU A 131 -7.17 -16.53 15.87
N ALA A 132 -6.36 -17.04 16.80
CA ALA A 132 -6.69 -17.06 18.22
C ALA A 132 -6.33 -15.74 18.93
N GLU A 133 -5.31 -15.01 18.45
CA GLU A 133 -4.75 -13.86 19.15
C GLU A 133 -4.83 -12.59 18.28
N SER A 134 -5.69 -11.61 18.66
CA SER A 134 -5.77 -10.30 17.99
C SER A 134 -4.42 -9.60 17.86
N ALA A 135 -3.53 -9.77 18.85
CA ALA A 135 -2.18 -9.22 18.81
C ALA A 135 -1.28 -9.88 17.73
N ALA A 136 -1.36 -11.20 17.54
CA ALA A 136 -0.64 -11.91 16.48
C ALA A 136 -1.15 -11.49 15.11
N ARG A 137 -2.48 -11.42 14.96
CA ARG A 137 -3.14 -10.94 13.75
C ARG A 137 -2.71 -9.51 13.42
N ALA A 138 -2.76 -8.60 14.41
CA ALA A 138 -2.33 -7.21 14.23
C ALA A 138 -0.85 -7.11 13.79
N ARG A 139 0.07 -7.88 14.40
CA ARG A 139 1.49 -7.90 14.00
C ARG A 139 1.68 -8.38 12.57
N THR A 140 0.95 -9.42 12.16
CA THR A 140 1.03 -9.97 10.79
C THR A 140 0.55 -8.95 9.75
N LEU A 141 -0.61 -8.32 9.99
CA LEU A 141 -1.15 -7.30 9.08
C LEU A 141 -0.28 -6.04 9.05
N ASP A 142 0.25 -5.61 10.21
CA ASP A 142 1.21 -4.51 10.30
C ASP A 142 2.47 -4.79 9.48
N ALA A 143 2.98 -6.03 9.53
CA ALA A 143 4.15 -6.42 8.77
C ALA A 143 3.90 -6.33 7.24
N VAL A 144 2.73 -6.72 6.76
CA VAL A 144 2.36 -6.53 5.34
C VAL A 144 2.36 -5.05 4.97
N LEU A 145 1.81 -4.17 5.82
CA LEU A 145 1.82 -2.73 5.56
C LEU A 145 3.24 -2.15 5.63
N ARG A 146 4.04 -2.55 6.59
CA ARG A 146 5.36 -1.98 6.89
C ARG A 146 6.48 -2.56 6.02
N LEU A 147 6.55 -3.89 5.89
CA LEU A 147 7.59 -4.62 5.15
C LEU A 147 7.15 -5.03 3.74
N GLY A 148 5.84 -4.99 3.45
CA GLY A 148 5.27 -5.38 2.16
C GLY A 148 4.88 -6.85 2.08
N PHE A 149 5.16 -7.69 3.07
CA PHE A 149 4.76 -9.10 3.08
C PHE A 149 4.70 -9.69 4.49
N ALA A 150 4.03 -10.83 4.61
CA ALA A 150 4.08 -11.73 5.77
C ALA A 150 3.91 -13.18 5.30
N LEU A 151 4.41 -14.13 6.09
CA LEU A 151 4.29 -15.56 5.85
C LEU A 151 3.52 -16.20 7.00
N LEU A 152 2.41 -16.86 6.67
CA LEU A 152 1.65 -17.68 7.60
C LEU A 152 2.03 -19.14 7.40
N HIS A 153 2.37 -19.81 8.50
CA HIS A 153 2.59 -21.26 8.56
C HIS A 153 1.33 -21.98 9.04
N ASP A 154 1.24 -23.27 8.81
CA ASP A 154 0.18 -24.15 9.32
C ASP A 154 -1.23 -23.80 8.83
N VAL A 155 -1.37 -23.10 7.70
CA VAL A 155 -2.66 -23.00 7.00
C VAL A 155 -2.96 -24.38 6.41
N PRO A 156 -4.14 -24.99 6.67
CA PRO A 156 -4.43 -26.33 6.14
C PRO A 156 -4.14 -26.41 4.64
N ALA A 157 -3.29 -27.36 4.23
CA ALA A 157 -2.86 -27.55 2.83
C ALA A 157 -3.99 -28.14 1.96
N GLU A 158 -5.16 -27.52 2.00
CA GLU A 158 -6.39 -27.90 1.32
C GLU A 158 -6.79 -26.84 0.29
N ALA A 159 -7.40 -27.29 -0.81
CA ALA A 159 -7.87 -26.38 -1.85
C ALA A 159 -8.89 -25.37 -1.29
N GLY A 160 -8.76 -24.10 -1.71
CA GLY A 160 -9.65 -23.00 -1.33
C GLY A 160 -9.35 -22.35 0.02
N ARG A 161 -8.45 -22.89 0.85
CA ARG A 161 -8.14 -22.31 2.18
C ARG A 161 -7.58 -20.91 2.10
N VAL A 162 -6.87 -20.56 1.05
CA VAL A 162 -6.35 -19.21 0.80
C VAL A 162 -7.44 -18.14 0.79
N LEU A 163 -8.66 -18.47 0.36
CA LEU A 163 -9.80 -17.55 0.39
C LEU A 163 -10.19 -17.18 1.83
N GLY A 164 -10.13 -18.15 2.76
CA GLY A 164 -10.36 -17.91 4.19
C GLY A 164 -9.28 -17.03 4.80
N VAL A 165 -8.04 -17.15 4.36
CA VAL A 165 -6.95 -16.25 4.78
C VAL A 165 -7.23 -14.81 4.32
N ALA A 166 -7.59 -14.59 3.05
CA ALA A 166 -7.95 -13.28 2.53
C ALA A 166 -9.18 -12.70 3.25
N ALA A 167 -10.24 -13.52 3.45
CA ALA A 167 -11.45 -13.12 4.14
C ALA A 167 -11.23 -12.73 5.61
N SER A 168 -10.12 -13.16 6.23
CA SER A 168 -9.80 -12.81 7.61
C SER A 168 -9.42 -11.33 7.79
N PHE A 169 -9.03 -10.63 6.72
CA PHE A 169 -8.59 -9.23 6.80
C PHE A 169 -9.22 -8.33 5.73
N GLY A 170 -10.10 -8.85 4.88
CA GLY A 170 -10.72 -8.05 3.82
C GLY A 170 -11.63 -8.89 2.93
N PHE A 171 -11.79 -8.43 1.71
CA PHE A 171 -12.59 -9.11 0.70
C PHE A 171 -11.71 -9.74 -0.37
N VAL A 172 -12.08 -10.95 -0.82
CA VAL A 172 -11.45 -11.55 -1.99
C VAL A 172 -11.85 -10.73 -3.22
N ARG A 173 -10.84 -10.28 -3.98
CA ARG A 173 -11.06 -9.57 -5.23
C ARG A 173 -11.17 -10.56 -6.39
N GLU A 174 -12.33 -10.65 -6.97
CA GLU A 174 -12.57 -11.46 -8.16
C GLU A 174 -11.94 -10.79 -9.40
N THR A 175 -11.34 -11.62 -10.25
CA THR A 175 -10.71 -11.18 -11.50
C THR A 175 -11.15 -12.08 -12.65
N ASN A 176 -10.59 -11.89 -13.87
CA ASN A 176 -10.79 -12.81 -14.99
C ASN A 176 -10.25 -14.23 -14.71
N TYR A 177 -9.47 -14.43 -13.65
CA TYR A 177 -9.04 -15.74 -13.16
C TYR A 177 -10.02 -16.33 -12.12
N GLY A 178 -11.15 -15.65 -11.85
CA GLY A 178 -12.06 -15.97 -10.75
C GLY A 178 -11.59 -15.41 -9.41
N GLN A 179 -12.12 -15.95 -8.32
CA GLN A 179 -11.72 -15.66 -6.95
C GLN A 179 -10.45 -16.40 -6.53
N LEU A 180 -10.21 -17.55 -7.16
CA LEU A 180 -9.11 -18.47 -6.89
C LEU A 180 -8.43 -18.86 -8.19
N PHE A 181 -7.11 -18.95 -8.19
CA PHE A 181 -6.36 -19.47 -9.32
C PHE A 181 -5.29 -20.46 -8.85
N ASP A 182 -5.03 -21.47 -9.71
CA ASP A 182 -4.00 -22.47 -9.47
C ASP A 182 -2.68 -22.06 -10.13
N VAL A 183 -1.57 -22.29 -9.45
CA VAL A 183 -0.21 -22.15 -9.99
C VAL A 183 0.45 -23.53 -9.96
N ARG A 184 0.24 -24.26 -11.03
CA ARG A 184 0.75 -25.62 -11.25
C ARG A 184 1.17 -25.80 -12.72
N ILE A 185 1.94 -26.84 -13.00
CA ILE A 185 2.29 -27.19 -14.40
C ILE A 185 1.02 -27.65 -15.11
N GLU A 186 0.78 -27.06 -16.28
CA GLU A 186 -0.31 -27.46 -17.17
C GLU A 186 0.22 -28.06 -18.48
N PRO A 187 -0.46 -29.07 -19.07
CA PRO A 187 -0.05 -29.66 -20.33
C PRO A 187 -0.07 -28.69 -21.51
N ARG A 188 -0.93 -27.65 -21.45
CA ARG A 188 -1.06 -26.60 -22.46
C ARG A 188 -1.09 -25.24 -21.73
N PRO A 189 0.08 -24.73 -21.32
CA PRO A 189 0.13 -23.54 -20.51
C PRO A 189 -0.25 -22.28 -21.32
N GLY A 190 -1.32 -21.60 -20.91
CA GLY A 190 -1.68 -20.27 -21.42
C GLY A 190 -0.85 -19.14 -20.80
N ASN A 191 -0.08 -19.44 -19.74
CA ASN A 191 0.79 -18.48 -19.05
C ASN A 191 2.08 -19.19 -18.59
N LEU A 192 3.21 -18.45 -18.52
CA LEU A 192 4.46 -18.97 -18.00
C LEU A 192 4.40 -19.40 -16.52
N ALA A 193 3.43 -18.88 -15.76
CA ALA A 193 3.15 -19.32 -14.38
C ALA A 193 2.82 -20.82 -14.32
N TYR A 194 2.25 -21.39 -15.39
CA TYR A 194 1.87 -22.80 -15.52
C TYR A 194 2.97 -23.69 -16.13
N THR A 195 4.22 -23.23 -16.10
CA THR A 195 5.40 -23.96 -16.57
C THR A 195 6.39 -24.21 -15.43
N CYS A 196 7.38 -25.04 -15.64
CA CYS A 196 8.51 -25.26 -14.70
C CYS A 196 9.65 -24.22 -14.86
N ARG A 197 9.54 -23.27 -15.79
CA ARG A 197 10.58 -22.30 -16.08
C ARG A 197 10.73 -21.28 -14.94
N GLN A 198 11.93 -20.71 -14.84
CA GLN A 198 12.19 -19.54 -14.01
C GLN A 198 11.27 -18.37 -14.41
N ILE A 199 10.81 -17.64 -13.40
CA ILE A 199 10.09 -16.38 -13.57
C ILE A 199 10.86 -15.30 -12.84
N LEU A 200 11.31 -14.29 -13.57
CA LEU A 200 12.02 -13.14 -13.02
C LEU A 200 11.09 -12.25 -12.17
N PRO A 201 11.64 -11.40 -11.30
CA PRO A 201 10.85 -10.50 -10.45
C PRO A 201 9.83 -9.69 -11.24
N HIS A 202 8.58 -9.74 -10.81
CA HIS A 202 7.46 -9.05 -11.46
C HIS A 202 6.32 -8.75 -10.46
N THR A 203 5.47 -7.80 -10.82
CA THR A 203 4.15 -7.60 -10.20
C THR A 203 3.07 -8.23 -11.07
N ASP A 204 2.00 -8.70 -10.45
CA ASP A 204 0.89 -9.29 -11.19
C ASP A 204 -0.14 -8.26 -11.66
N ASN A 205 -0.84 -8.62 -12.73
CA ASN A 205 -1.95 -7.86 -13.31
C ASN A 205 -1.61 -6.39 -13.68
N PRO A 206 -0.44 -6.06 -14.28
CA PRO A 206 -0.08 -4.68 -14.58
C PRO A 206 -1.00 -4.01 -15.62
N TYR A 207 -1.78 -4.80 -16.32
CA TYR A 207 -2.78 -4.39 -17.32
C TYR A 207 -4.15 -4.03 -16.72
N ARG A 208 -4.29 -4.02 -15.39
CA ARG A 208 -5.49 -3.58 -14.68
C ARG A 208 -5.29 -2.18 -14.09
N ASP A 209 -6.39 -1.43 -14.01
CA ASP A 209 -6.45 -0.18 -13.29
C ASP A 209 -7.81 -0.07 -12.58
N PRO A 210 -7.82 -0.10 -11.23
CA PRO A 210 -6.68 -0.33 -10.35
C PRO A 210 -6.18 -1.79 -10.38
N VAL A 211 -4.89 -2.00 -10.13
CA VAL A 211 -4.34 -3.35 -9.91
C VAL A 211 -4.86 -3.94 -8.60
N PRO A 212 -4.93 -5.29 -8.45
CA PRO A 212 -5.06 -5.91 -7.13
C PRO A 212 -3.85 -5.54 -6.27
N THR A 213 -4.09 -5.00 -5.09
CA THR A 213 -3.00 -4.47 -4.27
C THR A 213 -2.40 -5.52 -3.33
N ILE A 214 -3.16 -6.54 -2.94
CA ILE A 214 -2.69 -7.70 -2.17
C ILE A 214 -2.80 -8.96 -3.02
N GLN A 215 -1.75 -9.77 -2.95
CA GLN A 215 -1.75 -11.12 -3.50
C GLN A 215 -1.40 -12.13 -2.41
N LEU A 216 -2.07 -13.28 -2.44
CA LEU A 216 -1.78 -14.41 -1.59
C LEU A 216 -1.33 -15.59 -2.44
N LEU A 217 -0.34 -16.33 -1.95
CA LEU A 217 0.14 -17.58 -2.54
C LEU A 217 0.21 -18.65 -1.43
N HIS A 218 -0.65 -19.63 -1.48
CA HIS A 218 -0.73 -20.73 -0.54
C HIS A 218 -0.16 -22.01 -1.14
N CYS A 219 0.78 -22.62 -0.48
CA CYS A 219 1.43 -23.85 -0.94
C CYS A 219 0.60 -25.08 -0.54
N LEU A 220 0.05 -25.76 -1.51
CA LEU A 220 -0.60 -27.08 -1.33
C LEU A 220 0.39 -28.23 -1.46
N ARG A 221 1.35 -28.06 -2.38
CA ARG A 221 2.42 -29.03 -2.62
C ARG A 221 3.70 -28.30 -3.07
N ALA A 222 4.80 -28.57 -2.40
CA ALA A 222 6.11 -28.06 -2.79
C ALA A 222 6.71 -28.86 -3.96
N ALA A 223 7.63 -28.25 -4.70
CA ALA A 223 8.49 -28.98 -5.63
C ALA A 223 9.52 -29.80 -4.84
N ASP A 224 9.94 -30.94 -5.40
CA ASP A 224 11.01 -31.77 -4.80
C ASP A 224 12.34 -31.03 -4.83
N ASP A 225 12.62 -30.31 -5.94
CA ASP A 225 13.82 -29.48 -6.12
C ASP A 225 13.48 -28.17 -6.84
N GLY A 226 14.11 -27.06 -6.42
CA GLY A 226 13.84 -25.71 -6.94
C GLY A 226 12.45 -25.18 -6.59
N GLY A 227 11.90 -24.32 -7.44
CA GLY A 227 10.57 -23.74 -7.28
C GLY A 227 10.45 -22.75 -6.12
N GLU A 228 11.57 -22.27 -5.60
CA GLU A 228 11.59 -21.26 -4.54
C GLU A 228 10.90 -19.98 -5.01
N THR A 229 10.17 -19.35 -4.10
CA THR A 229 9.57 -18.03 -4.29
C THR A 229 10.60 -16.96 -3.92
N GLY A 230 10.91 -16.08 -4.86
CA GLY A 230 11.78 -14.93 -4.62
C GLY A 230 10.94 -13.67 -4.37
N LEU A 231 11.35 -12.82 -3.43
CA LEU A 231 10.75 -11.50 -3.18
C LEU A 231 11.80 -10.41 -3.35
N VAL A 232 11.41 -9.30 -3.98
CA VAL A 232 12.25 -8.10 -4.12
C VAL A 232 11.42 -6.90 -3.64
N ASP A 233 11.98 -6.10 -2.73
CA ASP A 233 11.37 -4.82 -2.33
C ASP A 233 11.57 -3.79 -3.46
N GLY A 234 10.51 -3.54 -4.21
CA GLY A 234 10.52 -2.60 -5.33
C GLY A 234 10.72 -1.16 -4.88
N PHE A 235 10.28 -0.80 -3.65
CA PHE A 235 10.52 0.55 -3.12
C PHE A 235 11.98 0.75 -2.75
N ALA A 236 12.62 -0.25 -2.12
CA ALA A 236 14.06 -0.22 -1.86
C ALA A 236 14.88 -0.17 -3.16
N ALA A 237 14.43 -0.87 -4.20
CA ALA A 237 15.06 -0.82 -5.52
C ALA A 237 14.89 0.57 -6.17
N ALA A 238 13.68 1.15 -6.13
CA ALA A 238 13.38 2.46 -6.69
C ALA A 238 14.16 3.58 -5.99
N THR A 239 14.23 3.53 -4.64
CA THR A 239 15.00 4.49 -3.84
C THR A 239 16.50 4.39 -4.16
N ALA A 240 17.03 3.17 -4.30
CA ALA A 240 18.42 2.97 -4.67
C ALA A 240 18.71 3.48 -6.10
N LEU A 241 17.80 3.27 -7.05
CA LEU A 241 17.93 3.81 -8.40
C LEU A 241 17.91 5.33 -8.39
N ARG A 242 16.98 5.95 -7.66
CA ARG A 242 16.90 7.41 -7.52
C ARG A 242 18.20 8.01 -7.00
N ALA A 243 18.81 7.37 -6.01
CA ALA A 243 20.07 7.82 -5.42
C ALA A 243 21.27 7.64 -6.35
N ALA A 244 21.29 6.58 -7.17
CA ALA A 244 22.42 6.26 -8.06
C ALA A 244 22.31 6.95 -9.43
N ASP A 245 21.10 7.06 -9.98
CA ASP A 245 20.81 7.59 -11.32
C ASP A 245 19.42 8.23 -11.36
N ALA A 246 19.34 9.48 -10.87
CA ALA A 246 18.09 10.23 -10.84
C ALA A 246 17.45 10.43 -12.23
N PRO A 247 18.19 10.72 -13.31
CA PRO A 247 17.62 10.80 -14.66
C PRO A 247 16.92 9.54 -15.11
N THR A 248 17.54 8.39 -14.91
CA THR A 248 16.92 7.07 -15.20
C THR A 248 15.67 6.84 -14.37
N PHE A 249 15.73 7.14 -13.07
CA PHE A 249 14.55 7.04 -12.19
C PHE A 249 13.40 7.93 -12.68
N GLU A 250 13.64 9.19 -12.99
CA GLU A 250 12.64 10.12 -13.47
C GLU A 250 12.02 9.69 -14.80
N LEU A 251 12.82 9.13 -15.71
CA LEU A 251 12.34 8.62 -16.99
C LEU A 251 11.35 7.47 -16.78
N LEU A 252 11.64 6.55 -15.87
CA LEU A 252 10.77 5.44 -15.51
C LEU A 252 9.53 5.87 -14.72
N ALA A 253 9.61 6.98 -14.00
CA ALA A 253 8.50 7.51 -13.22
C ALA A 253 7.52 8.38 -14.02
N ARG A 254 7.97 9.00 -15.13
CA ARG A 254 7.12 9.86 -15.95
C ARG A 254 6.58 9.21 -17.21
N THR A 255 7.22 8.15 -17.71
CA THR A 255 6.87 7.54 -18.99
C THR A 255 5.86 6.43 -18.80
N PRO A 256 4.61 6.56 -19.30
CA PRO A 256 3.63 5.49 -19.25
C PRO A 256 4.03 4.32 -20.15
N VAL A 257 4.03 3.13 -19.60
CA VAL A 257 4.30 1.87 -20.29
C VAL A 257 2.97 1.17 -20.56
N PRO A 258 2.68 0.76 -21.80
CA PRO A 258 1.46 0.02 -22.11
C PRO A 258 1.60 -1.44 -21.67
N PHE A 259 0.63 -1.92 -20.90
CA PHE A 259 0.46 -3.32 -20.52
C PHE A 259 -0.83 -3.87 -21.12
N GLY A 260 -0.85 -5.14 -21.46
CA GLY A 260 -2.04 -5.77 -21.99
C GLY A 260 -2.08 -7.27 -21.73
N TYR A 261 -3.30 -7.77 -21.62
CA TYR A 261 -3.62 -9.18 -21.50
C TYR A 261 -4.85 -9.49 -22.35
N THR A 262 -4.77 -10.54 -23.15
CA THR A 262 -5.88 -10.97 -24.02
C THR A 262 -5.97 -12.49 -23.91
N ASP A 263 -7.11 -13.01 -23.48
CA ASP A 263 -7.44 -14.42 -23.39
C ASP A 263 -8.94 -14.62 -23.23
N ASN A 264 -9.51 -15.65 -23.87
CA ASN A 264 -10.87 -16.17 -23.67
C ASN A 264 -11.97 -15.10 -23.43
N GLY A 265 -12.09 -14.12 -24.33
CA GLY A 265 -13.09 -13.06 -24.21
C GLY A 265 -12.72 -11.91 -23.27
N THR A 266 -11.50 -11.90 -22.74
CA THR A 266 -10.96 -10.82 -21.91
C THR A 266 -9.89 -10.05 -22.66
N ASP A 267 -10.02 -8.73 -22.78
CA ASP A 267 -8.99 -7.82 -23.29
C ASP A 267 -8.81 -6.66 -22.29
N LEU A 268 -7.73 -6.74 -21.53
CA LEU A 268 -7.38 -5.78 -20.48
C LEU A 268 -6.16 -4.96 -20.89
N ARG A 269 -6.26 -3.65 -20.70
CA ARG A 269 -5.19 -2.71 -21.08
C ARG A 269 -5.08 -1.62 -20.04
N ALA A 270 -3.84 -1.32 -19.64
CA ALA A 270 -3.52 -0.15 -18.85
C ALA A 270 -2.21 0.47 -19.33
N SER A 271 -2.04 1.77 -19.13
CA SER A 271 -0.82 2.48 -19.45
C SER A 271 -0.40 3.30 -18.24
N GLN A 272 0.68 2.90 -17.59
CA GLN A 272 1.12 3.47 -16.31
C GLN A 272 2.64 3.47 -16.22
N PRO A 273 3.26 4.44 -15.52
CA PRO A 273 4.69 4.40 -15.24
C PRO A 273 5.11 3.14 -14.47
N LEU A 274 6.37 2.72 -14.65
CA LEU A 274 6.96 1.59 -13.90
C LEU A 274 7.16 1.93 -12.43
N ILE A 275 7.46 3.19 -12.11
CA ILE A 275 7.56 3.73 -10.75
C ILE A 275 6.50 4.82 -10.64
N GLN A 276 5.52 4.61 -9.77
CA GLN A 276 4.46 5.59 -9.56
C GLN A 276 4.79 6.47 -8.36
N LEU A 277 4.65 7.77 -8.53
CA LEU A 277 4.91 8.76 -7.49
C LEU A 277 3.60 9.35 -6.99
N ASP A 278 3.60 9.77 -5.72
CA ASP A 278 2.56 10.65 -5.19
C ASP A 278 2.81 12.12 -5.61
N PRO A 279 1.88 13.06 -5.35
CA PRO A 279 2.07 14.47 -5.69
C PRO A 279 3.28 15.14 -5.02
N ARG A 280 3.88 14.52 -4.01
CA ARG A 280 5.11 14.98 -3.34
C ARG A 280 6.38 14.34 -3.89
N GLY A 281 6.25 13.52 -4.94
CA GLY A 281 7.38 12.83 -5.58
C GLY A 281 7.87 11.59 -4.82
N ARG A 282 7.11 11.06 -3.84
CA ARG A 282 7.47 9.85 -3.10
C ARG A 282 6.97 8.60 -3.86
N VAL A 283 7.73 7.52 -3.82
CA VAL A 283 7.34 6.26 -4.45
C VAL A 283 6.09 5.71 -3.75
N ARG A 284 5.05 5.47 -4.52
CA ARG A 284 3.77 4.94 -4.05
C ARG A 284 3.45 3.55 -4.57
N ALA A 285 3.94 3.21 -5.76
CA ALA A 285 3.79 1.88 -6.33
C ALA A 285 4.88 1.61 -7.34
N VAL A 286 5.20 0.34 -7.55
CA VAL A 286 5.96 -0.17 -8.69
C VAL A 286 5.09 -1.09 -9.52
N ARG A 287 5.27 -1.05 -10.83
CA ARG A 287 4.52 -1.87 -11.78
C ARG A 287 5.50 -2.42 -12.82
N PHE A 288 5.81 -3.70 -12.73
CA PHE A 288 6.79 -4.31 -13.62
C PHE A 288 6.42 -5.75 -13.97
N ASN A 289 6.12 -5.99 -15.23
CA ASN A 289 5.95 -7.35 -15.78
C ASN A 289 6.23 -7.30 -17.27
N HIS A 290 7.47 -7.63 -17.66
CA HIS A 290 7.90 -7.56 -19.05
C HIS A 290 7.04 -8.42 -20.00
N ARG A 291 6.51 -9.54 -19.52
CA ARG A 291 5.67 -10.46 -20.33
C ARG A 291 4.33 -9.86 -20.74
N SER A 292 3.83 -8.87 -20.00
CA SER A 292 2.59 -8.18 -20.27
C SER A 292 2.78 -6.80 -20.95
N THR A 293 4.04 -6.39 -21.15
CA THR A 293 4.35 -5.13 -21.85
C THR A 293 3.95 -5.21 -23.30
N ARG A 294 3.32 -4.17 -23.82
CA ARG A 294 2.98 -4.00 -25.23
C ARG A 294 3.94 -3.01 -25.90
N PRO A 295 3.99 -2.94 -27.24
CA PRO A 295 4.87 -2.02 -27.94
C PRO A 295 4.70 -0.59 -27.45
N LEU A 296 5.79 -0.01 -26.96
CA LEU A 296 5.83 1.37 -26.46
C LEU A 296 5.81 2.35 -27.65
N ARG A 297 5.07 3.43 -27.52
CA ARG A 297 5.00 4.51 -28.50
C ARG A 297 5.56 5.78 -27.91
N LEU A 298 6.79 6.11 -28.27
CA LEU A 298 7.49 7.34 -27.90
C LEU A 298 8.06 7.99 -29.17
N PRO A 299 8.40 9.28 -29.13
CA PRO A 299 9.19 9.91 -30.19
C PRO A 299 10.48 9.09 -30.44
N TYR A 300 10.87 8.97 -31.71
CA TYR A 300 12.05 8.16 -32.09
C TYR A 300 13.30 8.51 -31.30
N ALA A 301 13.51 9.80 -31.01
CA ALA A 301 14.67 10.27 -30.25
C ALA A 301 14.67 9.84 -28.77
N GLU A 302 13.52 9.50 -28.20
CA GLU A 302 13.37 9.13 -26.78
C GLU A 302 13.39 7.63 -26.54
N ILE A 303 13.14 6.82 -27.59
CA ILE A 303 12.92 5.38 -27.43
C ILE A 303 14.17 4.67 -26.89
N ALA A 304 15.36 5.00 -27.41
CA ALA A 304 16.62 4.39 -27.00
C ALA A 304 16.95 4.70 -25.52
N ALA A 305 16.76 5.93 -25.08
CA ALA A 305 16.98 6.34 -23.69
C ALA A 305 16.01 5.61 -22.76
N PHE A 306 14.73 5.48 -23.14
CA PHE A 306 13.77 4.74 -22.35
C PHE A 306 14.16 3.26 -22.20
N TYR A 307 14.55 2.58 -23.31
CA TYR A 307 14.93 1.18 -23.23
C TYR A 307 16.21 0.96 -22.43
N ALA A 308 17.17 1.90 -22.47
CA ALA A 308 18.34 1.85 -21.59
C ALA A 308 17.92 1.93 -20.10
N ALA A 309 17.02 2.86 -19.75
CA ALA A 309 16.48 2.98 -18.40
C ALA A 309 15.69 1.71 -17.98
N TYR A 310 14.86 1.19 -18.87
CA TYR A 310 14.06 -0.02 -18.65
C TYR A 310 14.96 -1.26 -18.39
N LEU A 311 16.04 -1.39 -19.17
CA LEU A 311 17.01 -2.47 -19.00
C LEU A 311 17.74 -2.32 -17.65
N ALA A 312 18.24 -1.14 -17.31
CA ALA A 312 18.89 -0.88 -16.03
C ALA A 312 17.98 -1.21 -14.84
N TRP A 313 16.69 -0.89 -14.94
CA TRP A 313 15.69 -1.26 -13.93
C TRP A 313 15.52 -2.77 -13.81
N ALA A 314 15.36 -3.47 -14.94
CA ALA A 314 15.22 -4.92 -14.97
C ALA A 314 16.44 -5.64 -14.39
N GLU A 315 17.65 -5.19 -14.72
CA GLU A 315 18.91 -5.69 -14.18
C GLU A 315 19.02 -5.46 -12.68
N LEU A 316 18.64 -4.27 -12.20
CA LEU A 316 18.63 -3.95 -10.77
C LEU A 316 17.70 -4.88 -9.98
N LEU A 317 16.51 -5.15 -10.50
CA LEU A 317 15.54 -6.05 -9.88
C LEU A 317 15.99 -7.53 -9.92
N ALA A 318 16.74 -7.91 -10.92
CA ALA A 318 17.22 -9.28 -11.09
C ALA A 318 18.44 -9.62 -10.22
N ARG A 319 19.07 -8.65 -9.58
CA ARG A 319 20.28 -8.87 -8.76
C ARG A 319 20.01 -9.83 -7.61
N PRO A 320 20.82 -10.89 -7.44
CA PRO A 320 20.64 -11.90 -6.39
C PRO A 320 20.61 -11.29 -4.97
N GLU A 321 21.43 -10.26 -4.72
CA GLU A 321 21.53 -9.58 -3.43
C GLU A 321 20.28 -8.79 -3.03
N ARG A 322 19.32 -8.60 -3.96
CA ARG A 322 18.03 -7.97 -3.71
C ARG A 322 16.89 -8.96 -3.54
N ARG A 323 17.14 -10.24 -3.79
CA ARG A 323 16.10 -11.26 -3.80
C ARG A 323 16.12 -12.13 -2.55
N LEU A 324 15.12 -11.98 -1.70
CA LEU A 324 14.84 -12.90 -0.60
C LEU A 324 14.20 -14.18 -1.17
N ASN A 325 14.87 -15.32 -1.06
CA ASN A 325 14.33 -16.61 -1.49
C ASN A 325 13.65 -17.33 -0.31
N LEU A 326 12.43 -17.79 -0.56
CA LEU A 326 11.59 -18.54 0.37
C LEU A 326 11.24 -19.88 -0.24
N ARG A 327 11.52 -20.97 0.48
CA ARG A 327 11.02 -22.29 0.11
C ARG A 327 9.72 -22.53 0.86
N LEU A 328 8.60 -22.36 0.17
CA LEU A 328 7.28 -22.57 0.77
C LEU A 328 7.03 -24.07 0.95
N ALA A 329 6.74 -24.48 2.18
CA ALA A 329 6.28 -25.81 2.53
C ALA A 329 4.74 -25.94 2.34
N PRO A 330 4.18 -27.15 2.21
CA PRO A 330 2.74 -27.32 2.27
C PRO A 330 2.16 -26.72 3.56
N GLY A 331 1.14 -25.88 3.42
CA GLY A 331 0.56 -25.11 4.54
C GLY A 331 1.14 -23.70 4.71
N ASP A 332 2.19 -23.34 3.99
CA ASP A 332 2.68 -21.96 3.98
C ASP A 332 1.80 -21.07 3.09
N CYS A 333 1.38 -19.92 3.60
CA CYS A 333 0.63 -18.91 2.86
C CYS A 333 1.36 -17.57 2.92
N LEU A 334 1.90 -17.14 1.79
CA LEU A 334 2.56 -15.86 1.61
C LEU A 334 1.51 -14.79 1.27
N ILE A 335 1.50 -13.68 2.01
CA ILE A 335 0.66 -12.49 1.78
C ILE A 335 1.61 -11.35 1.42
N PHE A 336 1.38 -10.65 0.31
CA PHE A 336 2.25 -9.53 -0.06
C PHE A 336 1.54 -8.41 -0.82
N ASP A 337 2.08 -7.20 -0.66
CA ASP A 337 1.68 -5.99 -1.39
C ASP A 337 2.21 -6.07 -2.83
N ASN A 338 1.34 -6.38 -3.77
CA ASN A 338 1.65 -6.52 -5.19
C ASN A 338 1.97 -5.17 -5.86
N THR A 339 1.75 -4.04 -5.17
CA THR A 339 2.15 -2.71 -5.66
C THR A 339 3.56 -2.32 -5.20
N ARG A 340 4.20 -3.13 -4.34
CA ARG A 340 5.53 -2.91 -3.81
C ARG A 340 6.47 -4.09 -4.04
N ILE A 341 6.02 -5.31 -3.71
CA ILE A 341 6.84 -6.52 -3.75
C ILE A 341 6.75 -7.16 -5.13
N LEU A 342 7.90 -7.27 -5.77
CA LEU A 342 8.01 -8.09 -6.97
C LEU A 342 8.31 -9.51 -6.53
N HIS A 343 7.53 -10.45 -7.08
CA HIS A 343 7.75 -11.86 -6.80
C HIS A 343 8.38 -12.59 -8.00
N ALA A 344 9.12 -13.64 -7.69
CA ALA A 344 9.87 -14.43 -8.64
C ALA A 344 9.75 -15.93 -8.31
N ARG A 345 10.17 -16.77 -9.23
CA ARG A 345 10.23 -18.21 -8.99
C ARG A 345 11.48 -18.78 -9.66
N THR A 346 12.26 -19.57 -8.94
CA THR A 346 13.34 -20.35 -9.53
C THR A 346 12.76 -21.47 -10.40
N ALA A 347 13.51 -21.92 -11.41
CA ALA A 347 13.13 -23.10 -12.16
C ALA A 347 13.08 -24.33 -11.24
N PHE A 348 12.29 -25.33 -11.60
CA PHE A 348 12.18 -26.57 -10.85
C PHE A 348 12.01 -27.78 -11.80
N GLY A 349 12.31 -29.00 -11.30
CA GLY A 349 12.17 -30.22 -12.07
C GLY A 349 10.73 -30.49 -12.50
N GLY A 350 10.52 -30.89 -13.76
CA GLY A 350 9.19 -31.08 -14.35
C GLY A 350 8.37 -32.25 -13.82
N SER A 351 8.97 -33.16 -13.04
CA SER A 351 8.30 -34.34 -12.46
C SER A 351 7.66 -34.08 -11.09
N GLY A 352 8.07 -33.04 -10.40
CA GLY A 352 7.53 -32.66 -9.09
C GLY A 352 6.24 -31.85 -9.23
N GLY A 353 5.15 -32.34 -8.67
CA GLY A 353 3.83 -31.72 -8.76
C GLY A 353 3.66 -30.48 -7.89
N ARG A 354 4.53 -29.44 -8.03
CA ARG A 354 4.37 -28.17 -7.33
C ARG A 354 2.99 -27.59 -7.59
N HIS A 355 2.25 -27.29 -6.51
CA HIS A 355 0.92 -26.73 -6.59
C HIS A 355 0.76 -25.64 -5.55
N LEU A 356 0.58 -24.40 -5.99
CA LEU A 356 0.14 -23.31 -5.18
C LEU A 356 -1.26 -22.86 -5.62
N GLN A 357 -2.04 -22.37 -4.69
CA GLN A 357 -3.24 -21.60 -4.99
C GLN A 357 -3.05 -20.14 -4.61
N GLY A 358 -3.61 -19.25 -5.39
CA GLY A 358 -3.56 -17.83 -5.13
C GLY A 358 -4.91 -17.16 -5.23
N CYS A 359 -5.03 -16.04 -4.56
CA CYS A 359 -6.15 -15.10 -4.70
C CYS A 359 -5.63 -13.67 -4.57
N TYR A 360 -6.50 -12.72 -4.87
CA TYR A 360 -6.23 -11.30 -4.71
C TYR A 360 -7.16 -10.70 -3.65
N ALA A 361 -6.68 -9.65 -3.01
CA ALA A 361 -7.42 -8.79 -2.10
C ALA A 361 -6.93 -7.34 -2.26
N ASP A 362 -7.46 -6.42 -1.46
CA ASP A 362 -7.04 -5.03 -1.51
C ASP A 362 -6.51 -4.53 -0.15
N LEU A 363 -5.55 -3.60 -0.22
CA LEU A 363 -4.80 -3.06 0.92
C LEU A 363 -5.69 -2.31 1.91
N ASP A 364 -6.77 -1.69 1.43
CA ASP A 364 -7.71 -0.94 2.25
C ASP A 364 -8.45 -1.84 3.26
N GLY A 365 -8.86 -3.04 2.84
CA GLY A 365 -9.47 -4.03 3.73
C GLY A 365 -8.51 -4.48 4.83
N LEU A 366 -7.24 -4.75 4.46
CA LEU A 366 -6.19 -5.12 5.41
C LEU A 366 -5.90 -3.98 6.39
N ALA A 367 -5.75 -2.75 5.91
CA ALA A 367 -5.48 -1.57 6.72
C ALA A 367 -6.65 -1.27 7.68
N SER A 368 -7.89 -1.40 7.20
CA SER A 368 -9.11 -1.24 8.00
C SER A 368 -9.15 -2.26 9.14
N THR A 369 -8.91 -3.54 8.83
CA THR A 369 -8.88 -4.60 9.85
C THR A 369 -7.82 -4.33 10.91
N LEU A 370 -6.61 -3.91 10.50
CA LEU A 370 -5.56 -3.55 11.45
C LEU A 370 -5.94 -2.37 12.33
N ALA A 371 -6.59 -1.34 11.77
CA ALA A 371 -7.06 -0.18 12.54
C ALA A 371 -8.08 -0.60 13.61
N VAL A 372 -9.04 -1.47 13.26
CA VAL A 372 -10.03 -2.02 14.20
C VAL A 372 -9.36 -2.82 15.31
N LEU A 373 -8.40 -3.69 14.98
CA LEU A 373 -7.63 -4.46 15.97
C LEU A 373 -6.88 -3.55 16.97
N ARG A 374 -6.31 -2.45 16.48
CA ARG A 374 -5.57 -1.48 17.32
C ARG A 374 -6.45 -0.67 18.25
N THR A 375 -7.69 -0.40 17.86
CA THR A 375 -8.66 0.37 18.68
C THR A 375 -9.44 -0.51 19.65
N GLY A 376 -9.31 -1.84 19.59
CA GLY A 376 -10.11 -2.78 20.39
C GLY A 376 -11.61 -2.78 20.03
N GLN A 377 -11.98 -2.25 18.86
CA GLN A 377 -13.35 -2.16 18.36
C GLN A 377 -13.73 -3.39 17.53
N GLU A 378 -13.14 -4.56 17.77
CA GLU A 378 -13.62 -5.80 17.16
C GLU A 378 -15.10 -5.98 17.53
N LYS A 379 -15.95 -6.13 16.51
CA LYS A 379 -17.35 -6.53 16.75
C LYS A 379 -17.35 -7.92 17.40
N ALA A 380 -17.90 -7.97 18.61
CA ALA A 380 -18.18 -9.21 19.31
C ALA A 380 -19.09 -10.14 18.48
#